data_5f81fbf64d95fb21b997579d24b9967a
#
_entry.id   5f81fbf64d95fb21b997579d24b9967a
#
_cell.length_a   1.000
_cell.length_b   1.000
_cell.length_c   1.000
_cell.angle_alpha   90.00
_cell.angle_beta   90.00
_cell.angle_gamma   90.00
#
_symmetry.space_group_name_H-M   'P 1'
#
loop_
_entity.id
_entity.type
_entity.pdbx_description
1 polymer ?
#
loop_
_entity_poly.entity_id
_entity_poly.type
_entity_poly.pdbx_seq_one_letter_code
_entity_poly.pdbx_strand_id
1 'polypeptide(L)' 'MYLDYESFVDCLIKSGYTKKCSDLMTEMWSSGTDHLEIIIDGDTIVGIDTFEVKD' A
#
# COMPACT_ATOMS: atom_id res chain seq x y z
N MET A 1 2.54 5.34 15.38
CA MET A 1 3.80 5.24 14.63
C MET A 1 3.55 5.54 13.16
N TYR A 2 4.36 6.38 12.58
CA TYR A 2 4.21 6.76 11.17
C TYR A 2 5.31 6.13 10.36
N LEU A 3 4.96 5.71 9.14
CA LEU A 3 5.92 5.09 8.23
C LEU A 3 6.27 6.07 7.14
N ASP A 4 7.53 6.11 6.75
CA ASP A 4 7.99 6.89 5.62
C ASP A 4 7.48 6.25 4.33
N TYR A 5 6.85 7.06 3.48
CA TYR A 5 6.24 6.57 2.25
C TYR A 5 7.25 5.84 1.36
N GLU A 6 8.39 6.47 1.09
CA GLU A 6 9.37 5.89 0.18
C GLU A 6 9.91 4.55 0.69
N SER A 7 10.22 4.48 1.97
CA SER A 7 10.74 3.25 2.56
C SER A 7 9.72 2.13 2.50
N PHE A 8 8.45 2.43 2.78
CA PHE A 8 7.41 1.42 2.76
C PHE A 8 7.14 0.94 1.35
N VAL A 9 7.06 1.86 0.39
CA VAL A 9 6.82 1.50 -1.00
C VAL A 9 7.97 0.63 -1.54
N ASP A 10 9.20 0.95 -1.17
CA ASP A 10 10.34 0.13 -1.57
C ASP A 10 10.19 -1.30 -1.05
N CYS A 11 9.75 -1.47 0.19
CA CYS A 11 9.47 -2.79 0.75
C CYS A 11 8.37 -3.51 -0.02
N LEU A 12 7.31 -2.80 -0.40
CA LEU A 12 6.22 -3.39 -1.17
C LEU A 12 6.73 -3.92 -2.51
N ILE A 13 7.51 -3.12 -3.20
CA ILE A 13 8.06 -3.51 -4.51
C ILE A 13 8.96 -4.73 -4.36
N LYS A 14 9.81 -4.74 -3.36
CA LYS A 14 10.70 -5.88 -3.11
C LYS A 14 9.95 -7.14 -2.72
N SER A 15 8.76 -6.98 -2.15
CA SER A 15 7.91 -8.12 -1.78
C SER A 15 7.02 -8.60 -2.91
N GLY A 16 7.11 -7.99 -4.09
CA GLY A 16 6.34 -8.42 -5.24
C GLY A 16 5.00 -7.72 -5.42
N TYR A 17 4.75 -6.67 -4.67
CA TYR A 17 3.52 -5.89 -4.83
C TYR A 17 3.63 -4.93 -5.99
N THR A 18 2.49 -4.67 -6.64
CA THR A 18 2.41 -3.65 -7.68
C THR A 18 1.27 -2.70 -7.35
N LYS A 19 1.46 -1.43 -7.71
CA LYS A 19 0.44 -0.42 -7.48
C LYS A 19 -0.65 -0.56 -8.53
N LYS A 20 -1.90 -0.70 -8.09
CA LYS A 20 -3.04 -0.87 -8.98
C LYS A 20 -3.81 0.41 -9.19
N CYS A 21 -3.85 1.26 -8.17
CA CYS A 21 -4.70 2.44 -8.20
C CYS A 21 -4.17 3.45 -7.21
N SER A 22 -4.28 4.73 -7.51
CA SER A 22 -3.94 5.74 -6.54
C SER A 22 -4.94 6.88 -6.61
N ASP A 23 -5.21 7.47 -5.45
CA ASP A 23 -6.09 8.59 -5.30
C ASP A 23 -5.36 9.64 -4.47
N LEU A 24 -6.05 10.72 -4.09
CA LEU A 24 -5.44 11.85 -3.40
C LEU A 24 -4.69 11.44 -2.13
N MET A 25 -5.29 10.56 -1.34
CA MET A 25 -4.72 10.17 -0.05
C MET A 25 -4.59 8.67 0.12
N THR A 26 -4.91 7.88 -0.90
CA THR A 26 -4.87 6.43 -0.79
C THR A 26 -4.22 5.80 -2.01
N GLU A 27 -3.62 4.64 -1.81
CA GLU A 27 -3.07 3.83 -2.89
C GLU A 27 -3.44 2.37 -2.65
N MET A 28 -3.77 1.68 -3.72
CA MET A 28 -4.06 0.24 -3.68
C MET A 28 -2.91 -0.52 -4.29
N TRP A 29 -2.40 -1.48 -3.56
CA TRP A 29 -1.31 -2.34 -4.00
C TRP A 29 -1.76 -3.79 -3.92
N SER A 30 -1.25 -4.64 -4.78
CA SER A 30 -1.59 -6.05 -4.73
C SER A 30 -0.42 -6.94 -5.15
N SER A 31 -0.45 -8.17 -4.64
CA SER A 31 0.48 -9.23 -4.98
C SER A 31 -0.33 -10.53 -5.01
N GLY A 32 -0.60 -11.04 -6.22
CA GLY A 32 -1.46 -12.22 -6.35
C GLY A 32 -2.87 -11.92 -5.84
N THR A 33 -3.30 -12.65 -4.82
CA THR A 33 -4.62 -12.46 -4.22
C THR A 33 -4.59 -11.53 -3.02
N ASP A 34 -3.41 -11.13 -2.58
CA ASP A 34 -3.28 -10.23 -1.44
C ASP A 34 -3.44 -8.79 -1.90
N HIS A 35 -4.24 -8.04 -1.18
CA HIS A 35 -4.49 -6.63 -1.48
C HIS A 35 -4.20 -5.78 -0.26
N LEU A 36 -3.69 -4.58 -0.52
CA LEU A 36 -3.27 -3.67 0.53
C LEU A 36 -3.69 -2.27 0.13
N GLU A 37 -4.32 -1.56 1.06
CA GLU A 37 -4.63 -0.16 0.86
C GLU A 37 -3.83 0.65 1.87
N ILE A 38 -3.12 1.66 1.39
CA ILE A 38 -2.38 2.55 2.28
C ILE A 38 -3.00 3.93 2.24
N ILE A 39 -3.05 4.57 3.39
CA ILE A 39 -3.57 5.93 3.53
C ILE A 39 -2.38 6.84 3.80
N ILE A 40 -2.26 7.87 2.99
CA ILE A 40 -1.07 8.71 2.94
C ILE A 40 -1.43 10.13 3.36
N ASP A 41 -0.58 10.72 4.19
CA ASP A 41 -0.68 12.13 4.55
C ASP A 41 0.67 12.78 4.23
N GLY A 42 0.73 13.50 3.12
CA GLY A 42 1.97 14.07 2.63
C GLY A 42 2.92 12.97 2.16
N ASP A 43 4.03 12.80 2.86
CA ASP A 43 5.01 11.76 2.57
C ASP A 43 5.03 10.67 3.64
N THR A 44 3.99 10.61 4.47
CA THR A 44 3.90 9.71 5.61
C THR A 44 2.69 8.80 5.45
N ILE A 45 2.85 7.53 5.78
CA ILE A 45 1.75 6.58 5.77
C ILE A 45 1.12 6.57 7.16
N VAL A 46 -0.17 6.90 7.23
CA VAL A 46 -0.89 7.00 8.49
C VAL A 46 -1.90 5.86 8.70
N GLY A 47 -2.11 5.03 7.70
CA GLY A 47 -3.02 3.90 7.85
C GLY A 47 -2.73 2.82 6.82
N ILE A 48 -2.97 1.56 7.19
CA ILE A 48 -2.79 0.42 6.31
C ILE A 48 -3.94 -0.55 6.55
N ASP A 49 -4.61 -0.95 5.48
CA ASP A 49 -5.62 -1.99 5.51
C ASP A 49 -5.19 -3.12 4.59
N THR A 50 -5.36 -4.35 5.05
CA THR A 50 -5.07 -5.52 4.23
C THR A 50 -6.33 -6.35 4.07
N PHE A 51 -6.50 -6.94 2.88
CA PHE A 51 -7.65 -7.80 2.63
C PHE A 51 -7.31 -8.80 1.53
N GLU A 52 -8.04 -9.91 1.51
CA GLU A 52 -7.91 -10.93 0.49
C GLU A 52 -9.19 -10.99 -0.32
N VAL A 53 -9.03 -11.21 -1.62
CA VAL A 53 -10.17 -11.47 -2.48
C VAL A 53 -10.43 -12.96 -2.43
N LYS A 54 -11.64 -13.33 -2.04
CA LYS A 54 -12.07 -14.73 -2.03
C LYS A 54 -12.99 -14.98 -3.21
N ASP A 55 -12.71 -16.01 -3.92
CA ASP A 55 -13.55 -16.43 -5.04
C ASP A 55 -14.71 -17.27 -4.54
#